data_1bedc8b4e1bc5bf61d60df7c602f8d0f
#
_entry.id   1bedc8b4e1bc5bf61d60df7c602f8d0f
#
_cell.length_a   1.000
_cell.length_b   1.000
_cell.length_c   1.000
_cell.angle_alpha   90.00
_cell.angle_beta   90.00
_cell.angle_gamma   90.00
#
_symmetry.space_group_name_H-M   'P 1'
#
loop_
_entity.id
_entity.type
_entity.pdbx_description
1 polymer ?
#
loop_
_entity_poly.entity_id
_entity_poly.type
_entity_poly.pdbx_seq_one_letter_code
_entity_poly.pdbx_strand_id
1 'polypeptide(L)'
;MKEASYTKKRCRLGRLLFGLILLWFIAGCGYHVVGGGEDNIAPGIQSVFVDSFINKTSEAGLESLFRNAFIDQVLRGGRFQLAGRREEADAIIRGNIKSMNTSHLSYQATDLAAEERLSVVMEVTFEERVSKKVIWQDRNFSYNGDYPVTSGSLTATQVERKDALTKLSNDVAERAYSLMLSGF
;
A
#
# COMPACT_ATOMS: atom_id res chain seq x y z
N MET A 1 -67.76 -16.17 -20.69
CA MET A 1 -66.99 -16.06 -19.44
C MET A 1 -65.63 -16.82 -19.46
N LYS A 2 -64.89 -16.96 -20.58
CA LYS A 2 -63.63 -17.66 -20.68
C LYS A 2 -62.39 -16.77 -21.00
N GLU A 3 -62.63 -15.52 -21.40
CA GLU A 3 -61.53 -14.61 -21.83
C GLU A 3 -60.80 -13.92 -20.67
N ALA A 4 -61.44 -13.63 -19.54
CA ALA A 4 -60.86 -12.90 -18.41
C ALA A 4 -59.82 -13.73 -17.59
N SER A 5 -59.80 -15.05 -17.72
CA SER A 5 -58.88 -15.94 -17.00
C SER A 5 -57.52 -16.02 -17.69
N TYR A 6 -57.46 -15.81 -19.00
CA TYR A 6 -56.23 -15.97 -19.80
C TYR A 6 -55.30 -14.78 -19.68
N THR A 7 -55.81 -13.56 -19.61
CA THR A 7 -55.06 -12.34 -19.42
C THR A 7 -54.42 -12.25 -18.04
N LYS A 8 -55.09 -12.75 -17.00
CA LYS A 8 -54.57 -12.75 -15.62
C LYS A 8 -53.39 -13.70 -15.42
N LYS A 9 -53.35 -14.83 -16.15
CA LYS A 9 -52.24 -15.80 -16.14
C LYS A 9 -51.02 -15.25 -16.88
N ARG A 10 -51.15 -14.56 -17.99
CA ARG A 10 -50.07 -13.94 -18.77
C ARG A 10 -49.39 -12.80 -17.99
N CYS A 11 -50.14 -12.02 -17.24
CA CYS A 11 -49.60 -10.94 -16.42
C CYS A 11 -48.81 -11.47 -15.21
N ARG A 12 -49.23 -12.60 -14.64
CA ARG A 12 -48.47 -13.25 -13.54
C ARG A 12 -47.17 -13.89 -14.04
N LEU A 13 -47.18 -14.49 -15.22
CA LEU A 13 -46.00 -15.10 -15.84
C LEU A 13 -44.95 -14.04 -16.22
N GLY A 14 -45.40 -12.89 -16.75
CA GLY A 14 -44.53 -11.74 -17.07
C GLY A 14 -43.84 -11.15 -15.82
N ARG A 15 -44.60 -11.06 -14.70
CA ARG A 15 -44.01 -10.58 -13.42
C ARG A 15 -43.02 -11.57 -12.84
N LEU A 16 -43.23 -12.88 -12.98
CA LEU A 16 -42.29 -13.90 -12.55
C LEU A 16 -41.02 -13.91 -13.41
N LEU A 17 -41.14 -13.78 -14.73
CA LEU A 17 -40.02 -13.66 -15.65
C LEU A 17 -39.19 -12.39 -15.40
N PHE A 18 -39.82 -11.26 -15.13
CA PHE A 18 -39.15 -10.01 -14.79
C PHE A 18 -38.39 -10.09 -13.47
N GLY A 19 -38.99 -10.76 -12.45
CA GLY A 19 -38.33 -11.03 -11.19
C GLY A 19 -37.12 -11.95 -11.33
N LEU A 20 -37.17 -12.96 -12.20
CA LEU A 20 -36.08 -13.88 -12.46
C LEU A 20 -34.91 -13.21 -13.19
N ILE A 21 -35.21 -12.31 -14.12
CA ILE A 21 -34.22 -11.50 -14.85
C ILE A 21 -33.53 -10.52 -13.88
N LEU A 22 -34.31 -9.89 -12.97
CA LEU A 22 -33.74 -8.97 -11.97
C LEU A 22 -32.82 -9.69 -10.99
N LEU A 23 -33.14 -10.94 -10.64
CA LEU A 23 -32.30 -11.78 -9.76
C LEU A 23 -30.95 -12.14 -10.43
N TRP A 24 -30.92 -12.30 -11.76
CA TRP A 24 -29.72 -12.57 -12.52
C TRP A 24 -28.76 -11.37 -12.58
N PHE A 25 -29.28 -10.14 -12.54
CA PHE A 25 -28.45 -8.93 -12.50
C PHE A 25 -27.77 -8.72 -11.16
N ILE A 26 -28.29 -9.27 -10.06
CA ILE A 26 -27.69 -9.16 -8.71
C ILE A 26 -26.53 -10.15 -8.53
N ALA A 27 -26.52 -11.26 -9.27
CA ALA A 27 -25.44 -12.26 -9.22
C ALA A 27 -24.17 -11.84 -9.97
N GLY A 28 -24.20 -10.71 -10.71
CA GLY A 28 -23.08 -10.25 -11.54
C GLY A 28 -22.11 -9.27 -10.86
N CYS A 29 -22.36 -8.82 -9.62
CA CYS A 29 -21.36 -8.07 -8.86
C CYS A 29 -20.32 -9.02 -8.31
N GLY A 30 -19.32 -9.34 -9.14
CA GLY A 30 -18.11 -10.02 -8.72
C GLY A 30 -17.31 -9.16 -7.74
N TYR A 31 -17.74 -9.08 -6.48
CA TYR A 31 -16.91 -8.61 -5.39
C TYR A 31 -15.79 -9.63 -5.17
N HIS A 32 -14.64 -9.38 -5.76
CA HIS A 32 -13.42 -10.07 -5.37
C HIS A 32 -13.07 -9.59 -3.96
N VAL A 33 -13.24 -10.47 -2.97
CA VAL A 33 -12.70 -10.23 -1.63
C VAL A 33 -11.17 -10.18 -1.78
N VAL A 34 -10.61 -8.98 -1.74
CA VAL A 34 -9.16 -8.78 -1.65
C VAL A 34 -8.74 -9.30 -0.27
N GLY A 35 -8.31 -10.54 -0.21
CA GLY A 35 -7.94 -11.20 1.06
C GLY A 35 -7.79 -12.72 0.94
N GLY A 36 -8.10 -13.30 -0.24
CA GLY A 36 -7.98 -14.74 -0.51
C GLY A 36 -7.00 -15.08 -1.61
N GLY A 37 -6.03 -14.19 -1.93
CA GLY A 37 -4.90 -14.56 -2.77
C GLY A 37 -4.05 -15.60 -2.04
N GLU A 38 -3.68 -16.68 -2.70
CA GLU A 38 -2.70 -17.63 -2.18
C GLU A 38 -1.46 -16.84 -1.79
N ASP A 39 -1.15 -16.81 -0.48
CA ASP A 39 0.09 -16.24 0.03
C ASP A 39 1.24 -16.97 -0.66
N ASN A 40 1.97 -16.28 -1.54
CA ASN A 40 3.18 -16.82 -2.15
C ASN A 40 4.30 -17.06 -1.14
N ILE A 41 4.01 -16.80 0.13
CA ILE A 41 4.94 -16.95 1.26
C ILE A 41 4.76 -18.33 1.86
N ALA A 42 5.89 -19.03 2.03
CA ALA A 42 5.89 -20.36 2.63
C ALA A 42 5.17 -20.35 4.00
N PRO A 43 4.32 -21.37 4.29
CA PRO A 43 3.55 -21.44 5.54
C PRO A 43 4.40 -21.38 6.82
N GLY A 44 5.69 -21.71 6.71
CA GLY A 44 6.66 -21.67 7.83
C GLY A 44 7.12 -20.29 8.23
N ILE A 45 6.79 -19.22 7.48
CA ILE A 45 7.19 -17.85 7.81
C ILE A 45 6.04 -17.18 8.58
N GLN A 46 6.19 -17.09 9.90
CA GLN A 46 5.21 -16.53 10.82
C GLN A 46 5.72 -15.25 11.48
N SER A 47 7.03 -15.12 11.69
CA SER A 47 7.66 -14.00 12.37
C SER A 47 8.62 -13.25 11.46
N VAL A 48 8.61 -11.90 11.57
CA VAL A 48 9.42 -11.01 10.73
C VAL A 48 10.17 -10.01 11.60
N PHE A 49 11.45 -9.84 11.33
CA PHE A 49 12.27 -8.78 11.89
C PHE A 49 12.50 -7.69 10.84
N VAL A 50 12.29 -6.43 11.23
CA VAL A 50 12.62 -5.27 10.40
C VAL A 50 14.00 -4.77 10.79
N ASP A 51 14.96 -4.99 9.91
CA ASP A 51 16.36 -4.61 10.14
C ASP A 51 16.55 -3.09 10.08
N SER A 52 17.71 -2.60 10.50
CA SER A 52 18.07 -1.19 10.29
C SER A 52 18.18 -0.88 8.80
N PHE A 53 17.54 0.21 8.37
CA PHE A 53 17.63 0.64 6.99
C PHE A 53 18.95 1.38 6.75
N ILE A 54 19.51 1.19 5.56
CA ILE A 54 20.70 1.92 5.13
C ILE A 54 20.23 3.19 4.43
N ASN A 55 20.75 4.34 4.86
CA ASN A 55 20.48 5.62 4.25
C ASN A 55 21.70 6.10 3.47
N LYS A 56 21.58 6.18 2.12
CA LYS A 56 22.62 6.68 1.23
C LYS A 56 22.38 8.11 0.78
N THR A 57 21.37 8.77 1.34
CA THR A 57 21.04 10.16 1.03
C THR A 57 21.74 11.10 2.01
N SER A 58 21.71 12.40 1.71
CA SER A 58 22.20 13.45 2.61
C SER A 58 21.19 13.83 3.71
N GLU A 59 19.96 13.31 3.67
CA GLU A 59 18.90 13.64 4.62
C GLU A 59 18.94 12.68 5.81
N ALA A 60 19.25 13.24 6.98
CA ALA A 60 19.38 12.43 8.20
C ALA A 60 18.02 11.97 8.73
N GLY A 61 17.99 10.78 9.36
CA GLY A 61 16.80 10.25 10.03
C GLY A 61 15.83 9.46 9.15
N LEU A 62 16.02 9.45 7.82
CA LEU A 62 15.17 8.67 6.93
C LEU A 62 15.23 7.17 7.24
N GLU A 63 16.39 6.66 7.63
CA GLU A 63 16.57 5.26 8.02
C GLU A 63 15.63 4.85 9.16
N SER A 64 15.50 5.71 10.16
CA SER A 64 14.61 5.47 11.31
C SER A 64 13.14 5.66 10.93
N LEU A 65 12.85 6.68 10.12
CA LEU A 65 11.50 6.99 9.67
C LEU A 65 10.91 5.82 8.87
N PHE A 66 11.61 5.35 7.84
CA PHE A 66 11.15 4.24 7.02
C PHE A 66 11.11 2.92 7.81
N ARG A 67 12.13 2.64 8.63
CA ARG A 67 12.12 1.45 9.47
C ARG A 67 10.89 1.39 10.38
N ASN A 68 10.57 2.49 11.04
CA ASN A 68 9.40 2.56 11.92
C ASN A 68 8.09 2.36 11.14
N ALA A 69 7.96 2.97 9.96
CA ALA A 69 6.80 2.77 9.09
C ALA A 69 6.62 1.29 8.69
N PHE A 70 7.70 0.57 8.39
CA PHE A 70 7.65 -0.88 8.10
C PHE A 70 7.29 -1.70 9.34
N ILE A 71 7.79 -1.34 10.52
CA ILE A 71 7.41 -1.98 11.80
C ILE A 71 5.90 -1.82 12.03
N ASP A 72 5.40 -0.60 11.93
CA ASP A 72 3.98 -0.29 12.10
C ASP A 72 3.12 -1.03 11.08
N GLN A 73 3.60 -1.15 9.85
CA GLN A 73 2.88 -1.88 8.81
C GLN A 73 2.84 -3.39 9.07
N VAL A 74 3.93 -4.00 9.55
CA VAL A 74 3.95 -5.42 9.96
C VAL A 74 2.95 -5.67 11.08
N LEU A 75 2.89 -4.77 12.07
CA LEU A 75 1.96 -4.85 13.20
C LEU A 75 0.50 -4.71 12.74
N ARG A 76 0.20 -3.76 11.86
CA ARG A 76 -1.17 -3.53 11.34
C ARG A 76 -1.62 -4.62 10.37
N GLY A 77 -0.70 -5.15 9.59
CA GLY A 77 -0.99 -6.12 8.53
C GLY A 77 -1.47 -7.48 9.04
N GLY A 78 -1.15 -7.83 10.28
CA GLY A 78 -1.66 -9.02 10.98
C GLY A 78 -1.25 -10.38 10.39
N ARG A 79 -0.51 -10.40 9.28
CA ARG A 79 -0.04 -11.66 8.65
C ARG A 79 1.18 -12.24 9.37
N PHE A 80 2.04 -11.37 9.92
CA PHE A 80 3.26 -11.76 10.60
C PHE A 80 3.28 -11.22 12.02
N GLN A 81 3.96 -11.94 12.90
CA GLN A 81 4.35 -11.45 14.22
C GLN A 81 5.66 -10.66 14.10
N LEU A 82 5.73 -9.49 14.74
CA LEU A 82 6.97 -8.73 14.79
C LEU A 82 7.94 -9.39 15.78
N ALA A 83 9.10 -9.82 15.30
CA ALA A 83 10.17 -10.33 16.15
C ALA A 83 10.96 -9.16 16.77
N GLY A 84 11.23 -9.25 18.07
CA GLY A 84 12.03 -8.25 18.80
C GLY A 84 13.52 -8.33 18.46
N ARG A 85 14.00 -9.51 18.06
CA ARG A 85 15.38 -9.78 17.71
C ARG A 85 15.49 -10.55 16.40
N ARG A 86 16.57 -10.30 15.67
CA ARG A 86 16.82 -10.91 14.38
C ARG A 86 16.87 -12.44 14.44
N GLU A 87 17.44 -12.98 15.51
CA GLU A 87 17.63 -14.42 15.72
C GLU A 87 16.32 -15.16 15.94
N GLU A 88 15.27 -14.46 16.37
CA GLU A 88 13.94 -15.00 16.67
C GLU A 88 12.98 -14.97 15.45
N ALA A 89 13.39 -14.28 14.38
CA ALA A 89 12.55 -14.15 13.20
C ALA A 89 12.74 -15.31 12.22
N ASP A 90 11.66 -15.64 11.49
CA ASP A 90 11.73 -16.55 10.35
C ASP A 90 12.22 -15.83 9.09
N ALA A 91 11.81 -14.57 8.92
CA ALA A 91 12.23 -13.74 7.79
C ALA A 91 12.63 -12.33 8.22
N ILE A 92 13.34 -11.63 7.34
CA ILE A 92 13.90 -10.30 7.59
C ILE A 92 13.50 -9.36 6.46
N ILE A 93 13.03 -8.16 6.82
CA ILE A 93 12.85 -7.04 5.89
C ILE A 93 14.06 -6.12 6.01
N ARG A 94 14.67 -5.79 4.88
CA ARG A 94 15.77 -4.82 4.77
C ARG A 94 15.44 -3.72 3.80
N GLY A 95 15.86 -2.50 4.10
CA GLY A 95 15.74 -1.34 3.23
C GLY A 95 17.08 -0.66 2.99
N ASN A 96 17.26 -0.14 1.77
CA ASN A 96 18.40 0.67 1.39
C ASN A 96 17.90 1.88 0.60
N ILE A 97 17.83 3.05 1.24
CA ILE A 97 17.36 4.29 0.67
C ILE A 97 18.48 4.84 -0.23
N LYS A 98 18.24 4.83 -1.54
CA LYS A 98 19.22 5.21 -2.56
C LYS A 98 19.22 6.71 -2.83
N SER A 99 18.03 7.29 -2.93
CA SER A 99 17.86 8.74 -3.15
C SER A 99 16.57 9.26 -2.56
N MET A 100 16.60 10.52 -2.17
CA MET A 100 15.46 11.33 -1.78
C MET A 100 15.61 12.68 -2.49
N ASN A 101 14.63 13.06 -3.29
CA ASN A 101 14.65 14.30 -4.07
C ASN A 101 13.39 15.09 -3.81
N THR A 102 13.52 16.42 -3.84
CA THR A 102 12.39 17.35 -3.83
C THR A 102 12.36 18.08 -5.17
N SER A 103 11.19 18.19 -5.79
CA SER A 103 10.97 18.93 -7.03
C SER A 103 9.73 19.80 -6.95
N HIS A 104 9.75 20.94 -7.62
CA HIS A 104 8.59 21.82 -7.71
C HIS A 104 7.58 21.25 -8.72
N LEU A 105 6.29 21.24 -8.36
CA LEU A 105 5.20 20.75 -9.21
C LEU A 105 4.43 21.87 -9.88
N SER A 106 4.15 22.95 -9.13
CA SER A 106 3.38 24.08 -9.61
C SER A 106 3.95 25.40 -9.07
N TYR A 107 3.69 26.47 -9.81
CA TYR A 107 4.09 27.82 -9.45
C TYR A 107 2.84 28.68 -9.32
N GLN A 108 2.86 29.60 -8.37
CA GLN A 108 1.86 30.68 -8.27
C GLN A 108 2.16 31.77 -9.30
N ALA A 109 1.20 32.71 -9.50
CA ALA A 109 1.38 33.85 -10.38
C ALA A 109 2.58 34.76 -9.99
N THR A 110 3.13 34.56 -8.81
CA THR A 110 4.32 35.27 -8.26
C THR A 110 5.63 34.48 -8.48
N ASP A 111 5.65 33.44 -9.33
CA ASP A 111 6.80 32.54 -9.56
C ASP A 111 7.28 31.75 -8.30
N LEU A 112 6.46 31.68 -7.26
CA LEU A 112 6.73 30.87 -6.09
C LEU A 112 6.11 29.49 -6.27
N ALA A 113 6.85 28.44 -5.90
CA ALA A 113 6.30 27.09 -5.88
C ALA A 113 5.08 27.03 -4.95
N ALA A 114 3.97 26.46 -5.44
CA ALA A 114 2.76 26.25 -4.63
C ALA A 114 2.71 24.83 -4.08
N GLU A 115 3.34 23.88 -4.76
CA GLU A 115 3.42 22.49 -4.37
C GLU A 115 4.81 21.92 -4.70
N GLU A 116 5.28 21.08 -3.82
CA GLU A 116 6.52 20.33 -4.00
C GLU A 116 6.25 18.83 -3.90
N ARG A 117 7.07 18.06 -4.62
CA ARG A 117 7.05 16.59 -4.64
C ARG A 117 8.30 16.04 -3.99
N LEU A 118 8.10 15.17 -3.01
CA LEU A 118 9.12 14.26 -2.50
C LEU A 118 9.14 12.99 -3.34
N SER A 119 10.31 12.58 -3.80
CA SER A 119 10.50 11.32 -4.54
C SER A 119 11.55 10.49 -3.85
N VAL A 120 11.18 9.27 -3.41
CA VAL A 120 12.11 8.31 -2.84
C VAL A 120 12.36 7.17 -3.80
N VAL A 121 13.62 6.73 -3.89
CA VAL A 121 14.01 5.47 -4.54
C VAL A 121 14.78 4.65 -3.53
N MET A 122 14.35 3.41 -3.34
CA MET A 122 14.97 2.51 -2.39
C MET A 122 14.99 1.08 -2.91
N GLU A 123 15.86 0.27 -2.34
CA GLU A 123 15.81 -1.17 -2.46
C GLU A 123 15.15 -1.74 -1.22
N VAL A 124 14.17 -2.62 -1.40
CA VAL A 124 13.53 -3.36 -0.31
C VAL A 124 13.68 -4.84 -0.59
N THR A 125 14.12 -5.58 0.41
CA THR A 125 14.33 -7.02 0.33
C THR A 125 13.61 -7.70 1.49
N PHE A 126 12.84 -8.74 1.17
CA PHE A 126 12.23 -9.66 2.11
C PHE A 126 12.86 -11.04 1.91
N GLU A 127 13.58 -11.54 2.89
CA GLU A 127 14.35 -12.78 2.81
C GLU A 127 14.10 -13.71 3.99
N GLU A 128 14.16 -15.00 3.77
CA GLU A 128 14.18 -16.00 4.84
C GLU A 128 15.49 -15.88 5.62
N ARG A 129 15.41 -15.85 6.95
CA ARG A 129 16.58 -15.58 7.81
C ARG A 129 17.65 -16.65 7.71
N VAL A 130 17.28 -17.94 7.73
CA VAL A 130 18.22 -19.07 7.81
C VAL A 130 18.83 -19.36 6.46
N SER A 131 18.02 -19.61 5.45
CA SER A 131 18.46 -19.99 4.11
C SER A 131 19.01 -18.84 3.28
N LYS A 132 18.72 -17.58 3.69
CA LYS A 132 18.98 -16.36 2.91
C LYS A 132 18.26 -16.31 1.56
N LYS A 133 17.28 -17.16 1.37
CA LYS A 133 16.45 -17.15 0.17
C LYS A 133 15.65 -15.85 0.12
N VAL A 134 15.79 -15.11 -0.97
CA VAL A 134 14.98 -13.93 -1.24
C VAL A 134 13.56 -14.40 -1.59
N ILE A 135 12.59 -13.95 -0.80
CA ILE A 135 11.17 -14.21 -1.00
C ILE A 135 10.60 -13.17 -1.95
N TRP A 136 10.94 -11.90 -1.71
CA TRP A 136 10.58 -10.78 -2.54
C TRP A 136 11.66 -9.71 -2.50
N GLN A 137 11.89 -9.04 -3.61
CA GLN A 137 12.82 -7.91 -3.72
C GLN A 137 12.38 -6.97 -4.82
N ASP A 138 12.41 -5.68 -4.51
CA ASP A 138 12.42 -4.62 -5.51
C ASP A 138 13.67 -3.76 -5.30
N ARG A 139 14.52 -3.71 -6.33
CA ARG A 139 15.78 -2.96 -6.28
C ARG A 139 15.61 -1.47 -6.53
N ASN A 140 14.52 -1.05 -7.17
CA ASN A 140 14.27 0.34 -7.54
C ASN A 140 12.85 0.77 -7.15
N PHE A 141 12.38 0.28 -6.00
CA PHE A 141 11.09 0.67 -5.45
C PHE A 141 11.04 2.19 -5.32
N SER A 142 10.14 2.83 -6.05
CA SER A 142 10.00 4.28 -6.07
C SER A 142 8.61 4.71 -5.66
N TYR A 143 8.52 5.80 -4.92
CA TYR A 143 7.26 6.38 -4.47
C TYR A 143 7.37 7.91 -4.38
N ASN A 144 6.23 8.60 -4.50
CA ASN A 144 6.15 10.05 -4.46
C ASN A 144 5.10 10.50 -3.44
N GLY A 145 5.37 11.63 -2.79
CA GLY A 145 4.43 12.33 -1.92
C GLY A 145 4.49 13.83 -2.18
N ASP A 146 3.33 14.46 -2.30
CA ASP A 146 3.23 15.88 -2.60
C ASP A 146 2.84 16.64 -1.33
N TYR A 147 3.32 17.90 -1.21
CA TYR A 147 2.96 18.77 -0.11
C TYR A 147 2.88 20.24 -0.54
N PRO A 148 2.00 21.02 0.09
CA PRO A 148 1.87 22.44 -0.21
C PRO A 148 3.05 23.23 0.32
N VAL A 149 3.44 24.27 -0.41
CA VAL A 149 4.43 25.26 0.03
C VAL A 149 3.71 26.51 0.53
N THR A 150 3.90 26.84 1.81
CA THR A 150 3.29 28.03 2.39
C THR A 150 4.15 29.25 2.10
N SER A 151 3.69 30.09 1.15
CA SER A 151 4.37 31.31 0.77
C SER A 151 4.59 32.23 1.97
N GLY A 152 5.83 32.71 2.14
CA GLY A 152 6.20 33.66 3.22
C GLY A 152 6.44 33.01 4.61
N SER A 153 6.31 31.67 4.74
CA SER A 153 6.57 30.99 6.01
C SER A 153 7.40 29.71 5.81
N LEU A 154 8.70 29.82 6.02
CA LEU A 154 9.62 28.66 6.01
C LEU A 154 9.24 27.60 7.06
N THR A 155 8.81 28.05 8.24
CA THR A 155 8.43 27.14 9.34
C THR A 155 7.19 26.31 8.97
N ALA A 156 6.16 26.94 8.37
CA ALA A 156 4.98 26.22 7.93
C ALA A 156 5.32 25.19 6.84
N THR A 157 6.10 25.56 5.84
CA THR A 157 6.58 24.65 4.79
C THR A 157 7.38 23.49 5.35
N GLN A 158 8.22 23.69 6.37
CA GLN A 158 8.96 22.60 7.02
C GLN A 158 8.05 21.63 7.78
N VAL A 159 6.96 22.10 8.39
CA VAL A 159 5.96 21.23 9.04
C VAL A 159 5.26 20.38 7.99
N GLU A 160 4.76 21.00 6.91
CA GLU A 160 4.12 20.30 5.81
C GLU A 160 5.05 19.23 5.18
N ARG A 161 6.31 19.58 4.97
CA ARG A 161 7.31 18.65 4.46
C ARG A 161 7.54 17.46 5.40
N LYS A 162 7.60 17.69 6.71
CA LYS A 162 7.76 16.62 7.70
C LYS A 162 6.56 15.68 7.71
N ASP A 163 5.35 16.22 7.63
CA ASP A 163 4.12 15.43 7.57
C ASP A 163 4.05 14.64 6.26
N ALA A 164 4.45 15.24 5.14
CA ALA A 164 4.56 14.56 3.86
C ALA A 164 5.59 13.41 3.89
N LEU A 165 6.75 13.60 4.53
CA LEU A 165 7.75 12.54 4.72
C LEU A 165 7.19 11.37 5.55
N THR A 166 6.45 11.69 6.61
CA THR A 166 5.81 10.67 7.45
C THR A 166 4.77 9.90 6.67
N LYS A 167 3.92 10.61 5.92
CA LYS A 167 2.92 9.97 5.05
C LYS A 167 3.60 9.12 3.97
N LEU A 168 4.60 9.66 3.28
CA LEU A 168 5.36 8.96 2.24
C LEU A 168 5.96 7.65 2.78
N SER A 169 6.56 7.66 3.97
CA SER A 169 7.15 6.47 4.58
C SER A 169 6.10 5.39 4.88
N ASN A 170 4.91 5.78 5.35
CA ASN A 170 3.80 4.88 5.61
C ASN A 170 3.24 4.28 4.30
N ASP A 171 3.02 5.11 3.27
CA ASP A 171 2.53 4.68 1.96
C ASP A 171 3.52 3.70 1.29
N VAL A 172 4.82 3.97 1.41
CA VAL A 172 5.90 3.07 0.95
C VAL A 172 5.83 1.73 1.67
N ALA A 173 5.73 1.73 3.00
CA ALA A 173 5.68 0.51 3.79
C ALA A 173 4.44 -0.32 3.46
N GLU A 174 3.28 0.31 3.35
CA GLU A 174 2.01 -0.34 2.97
C GLU A 174 2.10 -0.97 1.58
N ARG A 175 2.58 -0.20 0.59
CA ARG A 175 2.71 -0.69 -0.78
C ARG A 175 3.70 -1.84 -0.89
N ALA A 176 4.87 -1.72 -0.26
CA ALA A 176 5.88 -2.77 -0.25
C ALA A 176 5.35 -4.04 0.43
N TYR A 177 4.69 -3.89 1.58
CA TYR A 177 4.08 -5.01 2.30
C TYR A 177 3.02 -5.74 1.47
N SER A 178 2.16 -5.00 0.79
CA SER A 178 1.16 -5.57 -0.13
C SER A 178 1.80 -6.37 -1.26
N LEU A 179 2.88 -5.85 -1.86
CA LEU A 179 3.62 -6.55 -2.93
C LEU A 179 4.35 -7.79 -2.42
N MET A 180 4.92 -7.74 -1.20
CA MET A 180 5.53 -8.91 -0.56
C MET A 180 4.53 -10.06 -0.40
N LEU A 181 3.28 -9.75 -0.03
CA LEU A 181 2.23 -10.76 0.15
C LEU A 181 1.70 -11.30 -1.19
N SER A 182 1.55 -10.44 -2.20
CA SER A 182 1.03 -10.84 -3.51
C SER A 182 2.05 -11.51 -4.41
N GLY A 183 3.35 -11.38 -4.12
CA GLY A 183 4.43 -11.99 -4.90
C GLY A 183 4.74 -11.31 -6.24
N PHE A 184 4.26 -10.06 -6.47
CA PHE A 184 4.49 -9.28 -7.69
C PHE A 184 5.27 -8.00 -7.38
#